data_fa0905b781dd1c31653c7d0040daa8a1
#
_entry.id   fa0905b781dd1c31653c7d0040daa8a1
#
_cell.length_a   1.000
_cell.length_b   1.000
_cell.length_c   1.000
_cell.angle_alpha   90.00
_cell.angle_beta   90.00
_cell.angle_gamma   90.00
#
_symmetry.space_group_name_H-M   'P 1'
#
loop_
_entity.id
_entity.type
_entity.pdbx_description
1 polymer ?
#
loop_
_entity_poly.entity_id
_entity_poly.type
_entity_poly.pdbx_seq_one_letter_code
_entity_poly.pdbx_strand_id
1 'polypeptide(L)'
;MGNYMRRPECGIAIAAACAVLAGCSSTPVDSAPPVVRIKEAAKPSVSRPLNQVLPTSAELTTTMGVGPGFTGQLVVGGADMLLQGVGEADATPAECVSAGYRLQKVVYAASPVREVASQSWAGGDFNGPPLSGFFGAVRFATADDAKGFFAASADKWSRCNGQTLVLHQPEHGADGVSRITDVVVEPTVVSAAVLHDDGSTIQRALGVASDCVVDVEVTGVDRGGGARGAVDVANLMLQKIGVA
;
A
#
# COMPACT_ATOMS: atom_id res chain seq x y z
N MET A 1 -7.90 61.35 9.21
CA MET A 1 -8.08 61.22 10.65
C MET A 1 -7.50 59.85 11.02
N GLY A 2 -6.30 59.64 11.46
CA GLY A 2 -5.41 60.41 12.33
C GLY A 2 -5.40 59.77 13.69
N ASN A 3 -4.38 58.98 14.04
CA ASN A 3 -3.68 58.90 15.33
C ASN A 3 -2.90 57.54 15.35
N TYR A 4 -1.62 57.49 15.27
CA TYR A 4 -0.41 58.06 15.88
C TYR A 4 -0.21 57.69 17.36
N MET A 5 1.00 57.15 17.62
CA MET A 5 1.80 57.10 18.88
C MET A 5 1.51 55.90 19.80
N ARG A 6 2.49 55.23 20.41
CA ARG A 6 3.85 55.61 20.89
C ARG A 6 4.70 54.36 21.18
N ARG A 7 5.99 54.42 20.87
CA ARG A 7 7.04 53.68 21.56
C ARG A 7 7.32 54.30 22.92
N PRO A 8 7.89 53.59 23.88
CA PRO A 8 9.07 54.12 24.56
C PRO A 8 10.27 53.19 24.52
N GLU A 9 11.40 53.86 24.41
CA GLU A 9 12.74 53.36 24.55
C GLU A 9 13.15 53.32 26.04
N CYS A 10 14.36 52.72 26.23
CA CYS A 10 15.35 52.94 27.25
C CYS A 10 15.42 51.98 28.45
N GLY A 11 16.66 51.51 28.59
CA GLY A 11 17.18 50.98 29.83
C GLY A 11 18.47 50.18 29.65
N ILE A 12 19.58 50.90 29.36
CA ILE A 12 20.96 50.40 29.47
C ILE A 12 21.29 50.34 30.96
N ALA A 13 21.75 49.21 31.46
CA ALA A 13 22.46 49.13 32.72
C ALA A 13 23.70 48.25 32.55
N ILE A 14 24.84 48.92 32.48
CA ILE A 14 26.20 48.37 32.57
C ILE A 14 26.48 48.18 34.09
N ALA A 15 26.91 47.00 34.48
CA ALA A 15 27.64 46.81 35.73
C ALA A 15 28.79 45.83 35.50
N ALA A 16 29.96 46.36 35.73
CA ALA A 16 31.26 45.74 35.59
C ALA A 16 31.69 44.95 36.82
N ALA A 17 32.60 44.01 36.57
CA ALA A 17 33.71 43.52 37.40
C ALA A 17 33.42 42.58 38.58
N CYS A 18 34.01 41.38 38.50
CA CYS A 18 35.17 41.03 39.31
C CYS A 18 35.74 39.68 38.87
N ALA A 19 36.99 39.73 38.49
CA ALA A 19 37.84 38.58 38.26
C ALA A 19 38.19 37.93 39.62
N VAL A 20 37.99 36.64 39.71
CA VAL A 20 38.63 35.78 40.71
C VAL A 20 39.37 34.67 40.00
N LEU A 21 40.68 34.79 39.95
CA LEU A 21 41.60 33.72 39.58
C LEU A 21 41.67 32.71 40.73
N ALA A 22 41.23 31.50 40.53
CA ALA A 22 41.49 30.40 41.44
C ALA A 22 41.82 29.14 40.64
N GLY A 23 43.08 28.76 40.66
CA GLY A 23 43.59 27.42 40.83
C GLY A 23 43.31 26.38 39.73
N CYS A 24 44.30 26.20 38.86
CA CYS A 24 44.48 24.94 38.15
C CYS A 24 44.74 23.79 39.14
N SER A 25 43.83 22.84 39.22
CA SER A 25 44.14 21.48 39.57
C SER A 25 43.73 20.59 38.43
N SER A 26 44.67 20.29 37.56
CA SER A 26 44.57 19.30 36.49
C SER A 26 44.61 17.89 37.12
N THR A 27 43.48 17.31 37.43
CA THR A 27 43.38 15.86 37.52
C THR A 27 43.36 15.30 36.11
N PRO A 28 44.21 14.32 35.78
CA PRO A 28 44.10 13.62 34.51
C PRO A 28 42.81 12.80 34.53
N VAL A 29 41.78 13.29 33.84
CA VAL A 29 40.62 12.48 33.52
C VAL A 29 41.09 11.55 32.41
N ASP A 30 41.30 10.30 32.80
CA ASP A 30 41.51 9.20 31.87
C ASP A 30 40.19 8.96 31.13
N SER A 31 39.92 9.80 30.12
CA SER A 31 38.76 9.68 29.25
C SER A 31 39.06 8.62 28.23
N ALA A 32 38.82 7.38 28.57
CA ALA A 32 38.72 6.34 27.55
C ALA A 32 37.75 6.82 26.45
N PRO A 33 38.13 6.72 25.17
CA PRO A 33 37.26 7.16 24.09
C PRO A 33 35.92 6.43 24.18
N PRO A 34 34.79 7.12 23.92
CA PRO A 34 33.48 6.49 23.98
C PRO A 34 33.47 5.31 22.99
N VAL A 35 33.32 4.10 23.54
CA VAL A 35 33.11 2.91 22.72
C VAL A 35 31.75 3.04 22.07
N VAL A 36 31.73 3.50 20.83
CA VAL A 36 30.53 3.44 19.98
C VAL A 36 30.27 1.96 19.70
N ARG A 37 29.40 1.35 20.47
CA ARG A 37 28.82 0.06 20.11
C ARG A 37 27.93 0.28 18.90
N ILE A 38 28.48 0.04 17.70
CA ILE A 38 27.66 -0.14 16.49
C ILE A 38 26.77 -1.35 16.82
N LYS A 39 25.47 -1.10 17.00
CA LYS A 39 24.50 -2.18 17.00
C LYS A 39 24.80 -3.02 15.77
N GLU A 40 25.10 -4.28 15.98
CA GLU A 40 25.33 -5.24 14.91
C GLU A 40 24.27 -5.00 13.85
N ALA A 41 24.70 -4.62 12.64
CA ALA A 41 23.77 -4.35 11.54
C ALA A 41 22.93 -5.61 11.41
N ALA A 42 21.62 -5.49 11.55
CA ALA A 42 20.72 -6.61 11.41
C ALA A 42 21.11 -7.33 10.12
N LYS A 43 21.47 -8.63 10.25
CA LYS A 43 21.77 -9.45 9.08
C LYS A 43 20.64 -9.21 8.09
N PRO A 44 20.93 -8.86 6.83
CA PRO A 44 19.88 -8.71 5.84
C PRO A 44 19.11 -10.04 5.82
N SER A 45 17.87 -10.02 6.28
CA SER A 45 16.98 -11.16 6.07
C SER A 45 16.91 -11.31 4.56
N VAL A 46 17.22 -12.51 4.06
CA VAL A 46 17.10 -12.80 2.63
C VAL A 46 15.61 -12.74 2.33
N SER A 47 15.13 -11.55 1.97
CA SER A 47 13.74 -11.39 1.59
C SER A 47 13.51 -12.15 0.30
N ARG A 48 12.47 -12.98 0.28
CA ARG A 48 12.07 -13.72 -0.92
C ARG A 48 11.87 -12.74 -2.08
N PRO A 49 12.36 -13.01 -3.31
CA PRO A 49 12.06 -12.21 -4.48
C PRO A 49 10.55 -12.06 -4.68
N LEU A 50 10.05 -10.85 -4.96
CA LEU A 50 8.62 -10.58 -5.01
C LEU A 50 7.88 -11.39 -6.10
N ASN A 51 8.53 -11.71 -7.19
CA ASN A 51 7.95 -12.58 -8.22
C ASN A 51 7.59 -13.98 -7.71
N GLN A 52 8.25 -14.47 -6.66
CA GLN A 52 7.93 -15.75 -6.02
C GLN A 52 6.74 -15.67 -5.05
N VAL A 53 6.31 -14.46 -4.70
CA VAL A 53 5.09 -14.21 -3.93
C VAL A 53 3.85 -14.38 -4.80
N LEU A 54 3.95 -14.03 -6.09
CA LEU A 54 2.83 -14.16 -7.03
C LEU A 54 2.38 -15.62 -7.17
N PRO A 55 1.06 -15.86 -7.36
CA PRO A 55 0.55 -17.22 -7.51
C PRO A 55 0.93 -17.81 -8.87
N THR A 56 1.24 -19.08 -8.89
CA THR A 56 1.39 -19.86 -10.13
C THR A 56 0.03 -20.29 -10.67
N SER A 57 -0.05 -20.65 -11.96
CA SER A 57 -1.29 -21.16 -12.56
C SER A 57 -1.83 -22.40 -11.82
N ALA A 58 -0.94 -23.31 -11.39
CA ALA A 58 -1.34 -24.51 -10.64
C ALA A 58 -1.91 -24.18 -9.26
N GLU A 59 -1.31 -23.21 -8.54
CA GLU A 59 -1.83 -22.72 -7.27
C GLU A 59 -3.21 -22.08 -7.43
N LEU A 60 -3.42 -21.28 -8.49
CA LEU A 60 -4.70 -20.64 -8.79
C LEU A 60 -5.77 -21.67 -9.12
N THR A 61 -5.45 -22.70 -9.92
CA THR A 61 -6.36 -23.81 -10.20
C THR A 61 -6.83 -24.49 -8.91
N THR A 62 -5.90 -24.75 -7.99
CA THR A 62 -6.20 -25.39 -6.71
C THR A 62 -7.01 -24.46 -5.78
N THR A 63 -6.56 -23.21 -5.63
CA THR A 63 -7.15 -22.23 -4.69
C THR A 63 -8.54 -21.81 -5.12
N MET A 64 -8.74 -21.53 -6.39
CA MET A 64 -10.03 -21.09 -6.90
C MET A 64 -10.94 -22.26 -7.36
N GLY A 65 -10.41 -23.50 -7.44
CA GLY A 65 -11.15 -24.66 -7.91
C GLY A 65 -11.63 -24.51 -9.36
N VAL A 66 -10.80 -23.94 -10.21
CA VAL A 66 -11.10 -23.64 -11.61
C VAL A 66 -10.18 -24.46 -12.53
N GLY A 67 -10.54 -24.51 -13.81
CA GLY A 67 -9.70 -25.16 -14.83
C GLY A 67 -8.32 -24.49 -14.99
N PRO A 68 -7.42 -25.11 -15.74
CA PRO A 68 -6.10 -24.54 -16.01
C PRO A 68 -6.22 -23.21 -16.74
N GLY A 69 -5.27 -22.31 -16.46
CA GLY A 69 -5.21 -21.00 -17.07
C GLY A 69 -3.80 -20.61 -17.49
N PHE A 70 -3.72 -19.47 -18.15
CA PHE A 70 -2.48 -18.89 -18.64
C PHE A 70 -2.10 -17.67 -17.81
N THR A 71 -0.84 -17.59 -17.41
CA THR A 71 -0.27 -16.38 -16.81
C THR A 71 0.20 -15.42 -17.90
N GLY A 72 -0.12 -14.16 -17.72
CA GLY A 72 0.40 -13.08 -18.56
C GLY A 72 1.85 -12.75 -18.25
N GLN A 73 2.33 -11.68 -18.83
CA GLN A 73 3.69 -11.20 -18.63
C GLN A 73 3.93 -10.85 -17.14
N LEU A 74 5.02 -11.34 -16.59
CA LEU A 74 5.52 -10.92 -15.30
C LEU A 74 6.14 -9.53 -15.42
N VAL A 75 5.73 -8.61 -14.56
CA VAL A 75 6.30 -7.28 -14.41
C VAL A 75 7.00 -7.21 -13.05
N VAL A 76 8.26 -6.77 -13.01
CA VAL A 76 9.03 -6.56 -11.78
C VAL A 76 9.84 -5.28 -11.93
N GLY A 77 9.85 -4.45 -10.89
CA GLY A 77 10.62 -3.20 -10.87
C GLY A 77 10.34 -2.37 -9.64
N GLY A 78 10.59 -1.08 -9.72
CA GLY A 78 10.33 -0.10 -8.65
C GLY A 78 8.90 0.43 -8.66
N ALA A 79 8.67 1.54 -7.98
CA ALA A 79 7.37 2.21 -7.92
C ALA A 79 6.85 2.72 -9.28
N ASP A 80 7.72 2.79 -10.29
CA ASP A 80 7.38 3.11 -11.67
C ASP A 80 6.57 2.01 -12.37
N MET A 81 6.59 0.79 -11.82
CA MET A 81 5.77 -0.34 -12.30
C MET A 81 4.33 -0.33 -11.79
N LEU A 82 3.97 0.59 -10.90
CA LEU A 82 2.58 0.79 -10.49
C LEU A 82 1.75 1.33 -11.66
N LEU A 83 0.48 0.93 -11.71
CA LEU A 83 -0.43 1.29 -12.79
C LEU A 83 -0.78 2.79 -12.76
N GLN A 84 -0.87 3.40 -13.92
CA GLN A 84 -1.18 4.82 -14.10
C GLN A 84 -2.56 5.02 -14.76
N GLY A 85 -3.47 4.06 -14.59
CA GLY A 85 -4.79 4.11 -15.21
C GLY A 85 -5.76 5.09 -14.55
N VAL A 86 -5.46 5.55 -13.33
CA VAL A 86 -6.30 6.52 -12.59
C VAL A 86 -5.39 7.59 -11.98
N GLY A 87 -5.59 8.86 -12.37
CA GLY A 87 -4.95 10.02 -11.76
C GLY A 87 -5.73 10.54 -10.54
N GLU A 88 -5.19 11.56 -9.88
CA GLU A 88 -5.82 12.14 -8.67
C GLU A 88 -7.20 12.75 -8.93
N ALA A 89 -7.39 13.37 -10.10
CA ALA A 89 -8.62 14.05 -10.47
C ALA A 89 -9.59 13.17 -11.29
N ASP A 90 -9.14 11.95 -11.64
CA ASP A 90 -9.90 11.12 -12.59
C ASP A 90 -11.01 10.32 -11.93
N ALA A 91 -11.10 10.30 -10.60
CA ALA A 91 -12.11 9.51 -9.89
C ALA A 91 -12.77 10.24 -8.73
N THR A 92 -14.06 9.99 -8.55
CA THR A 92 -14.87 10.58 -7.46
C THR A 92 -15.70 9.50 -6.76
N PRO A 93 -15.59 9.30 -5.44
CA PRO A 93 -14.63 9.95 -4.54
C PRO A 93 -13.22 9.37 -4.68
N ALA A 94 -12.18 10.22 -4.67
CA ALA A 94 -10.79 9.81 -4.91
C ALA A 94 -10.24 8.83 -3.86
N GLU A 95 -10.69 8.90 -2.60
CA GLU A 95 -10.31 7.97 -1.54
C GLU A 95 -10.74 6.54 -1.79
N CYS A 96 -11.74 6.32 -2.66
CA CYS A 96 -12.24 4.98 -3.00
C CYS A 96 -11.47 4.30 -4.15
N VAL A 97 -10.53 4.98 -4.78
CA VAL A 97 -9.72 4.42 -5.88
C VAL A 97 -9.03 3.12 -5.48
N SER A 98 -8.49 3.05 -4.25
CA SER A 98 -7.80 1.83 -3.79
C SER A 98 -8.72 0.61 -3.67
N ALA A 99 -9.99 0.82 -3.38
CA ALA A 99 -10.98 -0.26 -3.32
C ALA A 99 -11.46 -0.69 -4.72
N GLY A 100 -11.62 0.28 -5.62
CA GLY A 100 -12.13 0.03 -6.98
C GLY A 100 -11.07 -0.48 -7.95
N TYR A 101 -9.83 -0.01 -7.84
CA TYR A 101 -8.77 -0.23 -8.82
C TYR A 101 -7.46 -0.72 -8.19
N ARG A 102 -6.91 -1.82 -8.73
CA ARG A 102 -5.67 -2.44 -8.26
C ARG A 102 -4.43 -1.60 -8.58
N LEU A 103 -3.43 -1.65 -7.72
CA LEU A 103 -2.05 -1.17 -7.94
C LEU A 103 -1.93 0.24 -8.53
N GLN A 104 -2.91 1.14 -8.32
CA GLN A 104 -2.86 2.48 -8.90
C GLN A 104 -1.75 3.32 -8.26
N LYS A 105 -0.88 3.91 -9.06
CA LYS A 105 0.25 4.74 -8.62
C LYS A 105 -0.17 5.85 -7.66
N VAL A 106 -1.32 6.48 -7.92
CA VAL A 106 -1.88 7.54 -7.07
C VAL A 106 -2.14 7.07 -5.64
N VAL A 107 -2.52 5.80 -5.45
CA VAL A 107 -2.78 5.21 -4.13
C VAL A 107 -1.49 5.04 -3.32
N TYR A 108 -0.39 4.71 -3.99
CA TYR A 108 0.92 4.42 -3.37
C TYR A 108 1.87 5.63 -3.36
N ALA A 109 1.49 6.77 -3.94
CA ALA A 109 2.37 7.91 -4.21
C ALA A 109 3.10 8.47 -2.96
N ALA A 110 2.43 8.47 -1.80
CA ALA A 110 3.01 8.95 -0.54
C ALA A 110 3.76 7.85 0.24
N SER A 111 3.93 6.66 -0.32
CA SER A 111 4.47 5.50 0.40
C SER A 111 5.89 5.15 -0.07
N PRO A 112 6.77 4.69 0.83
CA PRO A 112 8.14 4.35 0.49
C PRO A 112 8.24 2.98 -0.19
N VAL A 113 7.66 2.84 -1.38
CA VAL A 113 7.71 1.62 -2.20
C VAL A 113 9.11 1.35 -2.70
N ARG A 114 9.60 0.12 -2.55
CA ARG A 114 10.93 -0.35 -2.96
C ARG A 114 10.87 -1.23 -4.20
N GLU A 115 9.90 -2.13 -4.25
CA GLU A 115 9.78 -3.12 -5.31
C GLU A 115 8.30 -3.42 -5.57
N VAL A 116 7.96 -3.66 -6.81
CA VAL A 116 6.64 -4.08 -7.28
C VAL A 116 6.81 -5.31 -8.15
N ALA A 117 6.00 -6.33 -7.93
CA ALA A 117 5.83 -7.43 -8.88
C ALA A 117 4.36 -7.61 -9.19
N SER A 118 4.02 -7.82 -10.44
CA SER A 118 2.64 -8.09 -10.84
C SER A 118 2.54 -9.05 -12.02
N GLN A 119 1.40 -9.74 -12.09
CA GLN A 119 1.10 -10.67 -13.17
C GLN A 119 -0.40 -10.81 -13.34
N SER A 120 -0.86 -10.88 -14.58
CA SER A 120 -2.23 -11.25 -14.91
C SER A 120 -2.37 -12.77 -15.10
N TRP A 121 -3.60 -13.24 -15.01
CA TRP A 121 -3.97 -14.61 -15.29
C TRP A 121 -5.34 -14.65 -15.96
N ALA A 122 -5.52 -15.58 -16.89
CA ALA A 122 -6.80 -15.85 -17.50
C ALA A 122 -7.01 -17.36 -17.55
N GLY A 123 -8.17 -17.81 -17.15
CA GLY A 123 -8.52 -19.24 -17.07
C GLY A 123 -10.02 -19.45 -17.10
N GLY A 124 -10.42 -20.67 -16.75
CA GLY A 124 -11.79 -21.12 -16.77
C GLY A 124 -11.92 -22.43 -17.54
N ASP A 125 -13.09 -22.99 -17.60
CA ASP A 125 -13.42 -24.12 -18.44
C ASP A 125 -14.21 -23.65 -19.67
N PHE A 126 -14.36 -24.54 -20.67
CA PHE A 126 -15.08 -24.23 -21.91
C PHE A 126 -16.60 -24.08 -21.71
N ASN A 127 -17.13 -24.44 -20.53
CA ASN A 127 -18.56 -24.45 -20.23
C ASN A 127 -18.94 -23.36 -19.20
N GLY A 128 -17.94 -22.65 -18.63
CA GLY A 128 -18.13 -21.59 -17.63
C GLY A 128 -17.80 -20.19 -18.16
N PRO A 129 -18.13 -19.14 -17.42
CA PRO A 129 -17.72 -17.80 -17.76
C PRO A 129 -16.18 -17.69 -17.70
N PRO A 130 -15.59 -16.84 -18.55
CA PRO A 130 -14.17 -16.59 -18.49
C PRO A 130 -13.79 -16.00 -17.14
N LEU A 131 -12.72 -16.53 -16.55
CA LEU A 131 -12.17 -16.03 -15.29
C LEU A 131 -10.89 -15.26 -15.58
N SER A 132 -10.69 -14.17 -14.91
CA SER A 132 -9.43 -13.46 -14.96
C SER A 132 -8.97 -13.01 -13.58
N GLY A 133 -7.67 -12.85 -13.41
CA GLY A 133 -7.08 -12.35 -12.20
C GLY A 133 -5.93 -11.41 -12.50
N PHE A 134 -5.70 -10.50 -11.58
CA PHE A 134 -4.50 -9.68 -11.56
C PHE A 134 -3.95 -9.66 -10.14
N PHE A 135 -2.69 -10.02 -10.02
CA PHE A 135 -2.02 -10.22 -8.75
C PHE A 135 -0.82 -9.31 -8.64
N GLY A 136 -0.75 -8.52 -7.60
CA GLY A 136 0.34 -7.64 -7.30
C GLY A 136 0.93 -7.87 -5.92
N ALA A 137 2.24 -7.70 -5.81
CA ALA A 137 2.96 -7.63 -4.55
C ALA A 137 3.80 -6.35 -4.54
N VAL A 138 3.74 -5.61 -3.46
CA VAL A 138 4.44 -4.34 -3.27
C VAL A 138 5.25 -4.42 -2.00
N ARG A 139 6.58 -4.24 -2.11
CA ARG A 139 7.49 -4.17 -0.95
C ARG A 139 7.71 -2.72 -0.55
N PHE A 140 7.56 -2.45 0.72
CA PHE A 140 7.82 -1.16 1.36
C PHE A 140 9.24 -1.12 1.94
N ALA A 141 9.66 0.06 2.38
CA ALA A 141 10.96 0.23 3.01
C ALA A 141 11.06 -0.53 4.35
N THR A 142 9.95 -0.59 5.09
CA THR A 142 9.87 -1.29 6.38
C THR A 142 8.52 -2.01 6.54
N ALA A 143 8.47 -2.94 7.49
CA ALA A 143 7.21 -3.61 7.87
C ALA A 143 6.19 -2.63 8.47
N ASP A 144 6.64 -1.60 9.15
CA ASP A 144 5.76 -0.59 9.74
C ASP A 144 5.14 0.29 8.65
N ASP A 145 5.89 0.61 7.56
CA ASP A 145 5.34 1.31 6.40
C ASP A 145 4.24 0.47 5.72
N ALA A 146 4.47 -0.83 5.52
CA ALA A 146 3.50 -1.74 4.92
C ALA A 146 2.21 -1.85 5.77
N LYS A 147 2.37 -2.01 7.09
CA LYS A 147 1.24 -2.07 8.04
C LYS A 147 0.48 -0.76 8.10
N GLY A 148 1.18 0.38 8.12
CA GLY A 148 0.57 1.71 8.10
C GLY A 148 -0.24 1.95 6.83
N PHE A 149 0.31 1.58 5.67
CA PHE A 149 -0.39 1.65 4.39
C PHE A 149 -1.65 0.76 4.39
N PHE A 150 -1.53 -0.49 4.85
CA PHE A 150 -2.67 -1.41 4.94
C PHE A 150 -3.77 -0.88 5.85
N ALA A 151 -3.42 -0.42 7.05
CA ALA A 151 -4.39 0.10 8.01
C ALA A 151 -5.15 1.31 7.44
N ALA A 152 -4.44 2.26 6.83
CA ALA A 152 -5.04 3.42 6.18
C ALA A 152 -5.93 3.03 4.99
N SER A 153 -5.54 2.01 4.23
CA SER A 153 -6.34 1.49 3.11
C SER A 153 -7.60 0.77 3.59
N ALA A 154 -7.49 -0.08 4.61
CA ALA A 154 -8.63 -0.79 5.20
C ALA A 154 -9.68 0.17 5.75
N ASP A 155 -9.24 1.24 6.41
CA ASP A 155 -10.11 2.31 6.89
C ASP A 155 -10.82 3.06 5.73
N LYS A 156 -10.11 3.38 4.65
CA LYS A 156 -10.72 3.96 3.43
C LYS A 156 -11.74 3.01 2.81
N TRP A 157 -11.39 1.74 2.61
CA TRP A 157 -12.30 0.74 2.02
C TRP A 157 -13.58 0.62 2.85
N SER A 158 -13.47 0.61 4.18
CA SER A 158 -14.62 0.58 5.08
C SER A 158 -15.58 1.75 4.85
N ARG A 159 -15.05 2.97 4.67
CA ARG A 159 -15.86 4.15 4.36
C ARG A 159 -16.43 4.13 2.95
N CYS A 160 -15.78 3.43 2.04
CA CYS A 160 -16.24 3.29 0.65
C CYS A 160 -17.35 2.24 0.48
N ASN A 161 -17.68 1.46 1.52
CA ASN A 161 -18.74 0.48 1.44
C ASN A 161 -20.09 1.12 1.10
N GLY A 162 -20.74 0.66 0.04
CA GLY A 162 -21.98 1.21 -0.49
C GLY A 162 -21.80 2.48 -1.36
N GLN A 163 -20.58 3.00 -1.52
CA GLN A 163 -20.30 4.17 -2.34
C GLN A 163 -20.27 3.83 -3.83
N THR A 164 -20.68 4.81 -4.63
CA THR A 164 -20.48 4.79 -6.08
C THR A 164 -19.19 5.53 -6.41
N LEU A 165 -18.29 4.86 -7.11
CA LEU A 165 -17.05 5.41 -7.63
C LEU A 165 -17.23 5.72 -9.12
N VAL A 166 -17.05 6.96 -9.51
CA VAL A 166 -17.11 7.42 -10.90
C VAL A 166 -15.69 7.65 -11.38
N LEU A 167 -15.31 6.99 -12.48
CA LEU A 167 -14.05 7.23 -13.18
C LEU A 167 -14.33 8.13 -14.39
N HIS A 168 -13.80 9.34 -14.35
CA HIS A 168 -13.97 10.32 -15.43
C HIS A 168 -13.01 10.00 -16.58
N GLN A 169 -13.55 9.65 -17.73
CA GLN A 169 -12.79 9.25 -18.93
C GLN A 169 -13.23 10.08 -20.15
N PRO A 170 -12.90 11.38 -20.19
CA PRO A 170 -13.36 12.28 -21.26
C PRO A 170 -12.93 11.81 -22.66
N GLU A 171 -11.78 11.12 -22.79
CA GLU A 171 -11.31 10.57 -24.04
C GLU A 171 -12.13 9.37 -24.54
N HIS A 172 -12.86 8.69 -23.65
CA HIS A 172 -13.75 7.57 -24.03
C HIS A 172 -15.22 8.01 -24.20
N GLY A 173 -15.52 9.29 -23.95
CA GLY A 173 -16.85 9.86 -24.15
C GLY A 173 -17.91 9.42 -23.13
N ALA A 174 -17.54 8.65 -22.12
CA ALA A 174 -18.42 8.22 -21.03
C ALA A 174 -17.62 7.99 -19.75
N ASP A 175 -18.24 8.27 -18.60
CA ASP A 175 -17.68 7.95 -17.30
C ASP A 175 -17.90 6.45 -16.99
N GLY A 176 -16.90 5.81 -16.39
CA GLY A 176 -17.07 4.47 -15.85
C GLY A 176 -17.67 4.56 -14.45
N VAL A 177 -18.73 3.81 -14.19
CA VAL A 177 -19.42 3.80 -12.89
C VAL A 177 -19.25 2.45 -12.22
N SER A 178 -18.82 2.46 -10.96
CA SER A 178 -18.66 1.25 -10.17
C SER A 178 -19.23 1.45 -8.77
N ARG A 179 -19.81 0.40 -8.20
CA ARG A 179 -20.30 0.42 -6.82
C ARG A 179 -19.48 -0.54 -5.97
N ILE A 180 -18.92 -0.03 -4.87
CA ILE A 180 -18.14 -0.82 -3.91
C ILE A 180 -19.11 -1.37 -2.86
N THR A 181 -19.11 -2.68 -2.65
CA THR A 181 -19.99 -3.36 -1.69
C THR A 181 -19.25 -4.45 -0.93
N ASP A 182 -19.90 -5.00 0.08
CA ASP A 182 -19.42 -6.17 0.83
C ASP A 182 -17.99 -6.01 1.36
N VAL A 183 -17.67 -4.82 1.84
CA VAL A 183 -16.36 -4.56 2.42
C VAL A 183 -16.24 -5.31 3.75
N VAL A 184 -15.24 -6.19 3.83
CA VAL A 184 -14.90 -6.94 5.04
C VAL A 184 -13.46 -6.59 5.43
N VAL A 185 -13.27 -6.20 6.69
CA VAL A 185 -11.95 -5.86 7.25
C VAL A 185 -11.55 -6.93 8.26
N GLU A 186 -10.46 -7.62 7.96
CA GLU A 186 -9.79 -8.59 8.84
C GLU A 186 -8.41 -8.05 9.27
N PRO A 187 -7.74 -8.65 10.25
CA PRO A 187 -6.47 -8.13 10.77
C PRO A 187 -5.36 -7.98 9.72
N THR A 188 -5.35 -8.81 8.68
CA THR A 188 -4.30 -8.84 7.65
C THR A 188 -4.85 -8.76 6.22
N VAL A 189 -6.15 -8.76 6.04
CA VAL A 189 -6.80 -8.68 4.72
C VAL A 189 -8.01 -7.76 4.80
N VAL A 190 -8.17 -6.87 3.82
CA VAL A 190 -9.43 -6.19 3.54
C VAL A 190 -9.91 -6.62 2.16
N SER A 191 -11.21 -6.83 2.02
CA SER A 191 -11.81 -7.26 0.76
C SER A 191 -13.07 -6.48 0.42
N ALA A 192 -13.45 -6.47 -0.86
CA ALA A 192 -14.65 -5.83 -1.37
C ALA A 192 -15.12 -6.51 -2.66
N ALA A 193 -16.40 -6.39 -2.95
CA ALA A 193 -16.96 -6.61 -4.27
C ALA A 193 -17.16 -5.25 -4.97
N VAL A 194 -16.83 -5.17 -6.25
CA VAL A 194 -16.98 -3.98 -7.08
C VAL A 194 -17.89 -4.34 -8.25
N LEU A 195 -19.07 -3.72 -8.29
CA LEU A 195 -20.06 -3.94 -9.34
C LEU A 195 -19.91 -2.80 -10.36
N HIS A 196 -19.68 -3.16 -11.61
CA HIS A 196 -19.61 -2.22 -12.72
C HIS A 196 -20.97 -2.00 -13.38
N ASP A 197 -21.13 -0.89 -14.10
CA ASP A 197 -22.35 -0.52 -14.83
C ASP A 197 -22.68 -1.48 -15.99
N ASP A 198 -21.70 -2.21 -16.51
CA ASP A 198 -21.90 -3.29 -17.49
C ASP A 198 -22.43 -4.60 -16.89
N GLY A 199 -22.68 -4.62 -15.56
CA GLY A 199 -23.14 -5.78 -14.81
C GLY A 199 -22.04 -6.75 -14.39
N SER A 200 -20.78 -6.49 -14.73
CA SER A 200 -19.68 -7.33 -14.26
C SER A 200 -19.37 -7.07 -12.77
N THR A 201 -18.88 -8.11 -12.10
CA THR A 201 -18.44 -8.01 -10.70
C THR A 201 -16.99 -8.39 -10.59
N ILE A 202 -16.24 -7.55 -9.90
CA ILE A 202 -14.84 -7.76 -9.56
C ILE A 202 -14.74 -8.01 -8.06
N GLN A 203 -13.98 -9.02 -7.69
CA GLN A 203 -13.58 -9.27 -6.31
C GLN A 203 -12.20 -8.65 -6.06
N ARG A 204 -12.09 -7.86 -5.00
CA ARG A 204 -10.86 -7.19 -4.59
C ARG A 204 -10.40 -7.67 -3.23
N ALA A 205 -9.10 -7.83 -3.05
CA ALA A 205 -8.50 -8.04 -1.74
C ALA A 205 -7.14 -7.33 -1.65
N LEU A 206 -6.90 -6.69 -0.52
CA LEU A 206 -5.62 -6.12 -0.15
C LEU A 206 -5.15 -6.79 1.13
N GLY A 207 -3.93 -7.31 1.15
CA GLY A 207 -3.41 -8.01 2.32
C GLY A 207 -2.02 -7.52 2.72
N VAL A 208 -1.62 -7.74 3.98
CA VAL A 208 -0.31 -7.32 4.51
C VAL A 208 0.38 -8.45 5.27
N ALA A 209 1.67 -8.64 4.99
CA ALA A 209 2.57 -9.47 5.78
C ALA A 209 4.00 -8.93 5.70
N SER A 210 4.71 -8.89 6.84
CA SER A 210 6.07 -8.34 6.92
C SER A 210 6.15 -6.93 6.32
N ASP A 211 7.06 -6.70 5.39
CA ASP A 211 7.27 -5.45 4.65
C ASP A 211 6.51 -5.39 3.31
N CYS A 212 5.60 -6.33 3.07
CA CYS A 212 4.90 -6.47 1.81
C CYS A 212 3.39 -6.30 1.95
N VAL A 213 2.79 -5.72 0.92
CA VAL A 213 1.35 -5.68 0.67
C VAL A 213 1.07 -6.47 -0.60
N VAL A 214 0.00 -7.26 -0.59
CA VAL A 214 -0.52 -7.94 -1.78
C VAL A 214 -1.83 -7.28 -2.22
N ASP A 215 -2.01 -7.08 -3.51
CA ASP A 215 -3.17 -6.42 -4.11
C ASP A 215 -3.73 -7.36 -5.19
N VAL A 216 -4.93 -7.86 -4.95
CA VAL A 216 -5.57 -8.93 -5.72
C VAL A 216 -6.86 -8.45 -6.33
N GLU A 217 -7.05 -8.79 -7.60
CA GLU A 217 -8.29 -8.62 -8.34
C GLU A 217 -8.65 -9.93 -9.04
N VAL A 218 -9.90 -10.36 -8.92
CA VAL A 218 -10.45 -11.55 -9.60
C VAL A 218 -11.79 -11.19 -10.22
N THR A 219 -11.99 -11.55 -11.48
CA THR A 219 -13.21 -11.28 -12.25
C THR A 219 -13.85 -12.59 -12.69
N GLY A 220 -15.16 -12.62 -12.80
CA GLY A 220 -15.90 -13.78 -13.35
C GLY A 220 -16.17 -14.88 -12.33
N VAL A 221 -15.84 -14.73 -11.05
CA VAL A 221 -16.14 -15.70 -10.00
C VAL A 221 -17.47 -15.36 -9.34
N ASP A 222 -18.56 -15.84 -9.91
CA ASP A 222 -19.88 -15.72 -9.27
C ASP A 222 -20.12 -16.93 -8.34
N ARG A 223 -19.63 -16.86 -7.12
CA ARG A 223 -19.78 -17.88 -6.07
C ARG A 223 -20.50 -17.33 -4.85
N GLY A 224 -21.73 -16.83 -5.07
CA GLY A 224 -22.63 -16.52 -3.96
C GLY A 224 -22.35 -15.23 -3.21
N GLY A 225 -21.79 -14.22 -3.89
CA GLY A 225 -21.53 -12.89 -3.35
C GLY A 225 -20.20 -12.77 -2.57
N GLY A 226 -19.75 -11.52 -2.41
CA GLY A 226 -18.51 -11.18 -1.69
C GLY A 226 -17.23 -11.44 -2.50
N ALA A 227 -16.09 -11.31 -1.83
CA ALA A 227 -14.77 -11.34 -2.45
C ALA A 227 -13.95 -12.60 -2.13
N ARG A 228 -14.60 -13.75 -1.92
CA ARG A 228 -13.96 -14.98 -1.43
C ARG A 228 -12.78 -15.42 -2.29
N GLY A 229 -12.89 -15.43 -3.61
CA GLY A 229 -11.81 -15.85 -4.51
C GLY A 229 -10.59 -14.94 -4.39
N ALA A 230 -10.79 -13.63 -4.31
CA ALA A 230 -9.69 -12.67 -4.11
C ALA A 230 -9.05 -12.83 -2.72
N VAL A 231 -9.84 -13.09 -1.67
CA VAL A 231 -9.33 -13.33 -0.31
C VAL A 231 -8.51 -14.62 -0.25
N ASP A 232 -8.97 -15.70 -0.87
CA ASP A 232 -8.24 -16.98 -0.88
C ASP A 232 -6.87 -16.83 -1.57
N VAL A 233 -6.83 -16.11 -2.70
CA VAL A 233 -5.56 -15.82 -3.39
C VAL A 233 -4.67 -14.88 -2.58
N ALA A 234 -5.23 -13.83 -1.95
CA ALA A 234 -4.46 -12.95 -1.09
C ALA A 234 -3.83 -13.73 0.07
N ASN A 235 -4.56 -14.60 0.74
CA ASN A 235 -4.05 -15.46 1.82
C ASN A 235 -2.95 -16.40 1.34
N LEU A 236 -3.09 -17.01 0.15
CA LEU A 236 -2.02 -17.80 -0.46
C LEU A 236 -0.74 -16.98 -0.64
N MET A 237 -0.84 -15.76 -1.16
CA MET A 237 0.31 -14.86 -1.35
C MET A 237 0.93 -14.45 -0.02
N LEU A 238 0.12 -14.13 1.00
CA LEU A 238 0.60 -13.78 2.34
C LEU A 238 1.34 -14.95 3.02
N GLN A 239 0.87 -16.19 2.85
CA GLN A 239 1.57 -17.37 3.33
C GLN A 239 2.96 -17.51 2.68
N LYS A 240 3.10 -17.22 1.39
CA LYS A 240 4.39 -17.25 0.68
C LYS A 240 5.37 -16.19 1.20
N ILE A 241 4.88 -15.06 1.72
CA ILE A 241 5.72 -14.04 2.39
C ILE A 241 6.18 -14.53 3.77
N GLY A 242 5.29 -15.15 4.54
CA GLY A 242 5.55 -15.55 5.93
C GLY A 242 6.44 -16.78 6.10
N VAL A 243 6.72 -17.53 5.04
CA VAL A 243 7.54 -18.78 5.06
C VAL A 243 9.02 -18.50 4.77
N ALA A 244 9.46 -17.24 4.76
CA ALA A 244 10.85 -16.86 4.49
C ALA A 244 11.70 -16.78 5.78
#